data_ba3d9996ee7a1ff76ea9a5166d3bf2de
#
_entry.id   ba3d9996ee7a1ff76ea9a5166d3bf2de
#
_cell.length_a   1.000
_cell.length_b   1.000
_cell.length_c   1.000
_cell.angle_alpha   90.00
_cell.angle_beta   90.00
_cell.angle_gamma   90.00
#
_symmetry.space_group_name_H-M   'P 1'
#
loop_
_entity.id
_entity.type
_entity.pdbx_description
1 polymer ?
#
loop_
_entity_poly.entity_id
_entity_poly.type
_entity_poly.pdbx_seq_one_letter_code
_entity_poly.pdbx_strand_id
1 'polypeptide(L)'
;MRHALTFPLALIALHVQQVAAAHAQACAPDQHGGLVCGEGKAAMRVVADTTSPSKNYAFAWRGEQGLSVGDPRPPGVENLLIRISDGAVLSKLGGEYWATGEMRANRYELIAAWSPDSGSVIEVANSRWDSDSFAYYRIGGATAAKLDLRALVEPVMTARLPPRNRQGNSFRVRTDQPLTLDARGRLRFTAMLYVPKGETTNDYKIQINVRIAGGKPSAQVVSMRRVKAD
;
A
#
# COMPACT_ATOMS: atom_id res chain seq x y z
N MET A 1 19.07 -62.60 48.39
CA MET A 1 18.05 -61.55 48.24
C MET A 1 18.45 -60.64 47.16
N ARG A 2 17.80 -60.74 45.97
CA ARG A 2 18.08 -59.91 44.77
C ARG A 2 16.93 -58.93 44.62
N HIS A 3 17.17 -57.62 44.77
CA HIS A 3 16.21 -56.58 44.55
C HIS A 3 16.22 -56.18 43.06
N ALA A 4 15.11 -56.39 42.38
CA ALA A 4 14.86 -55.92 41.03
C ALA A 4 14.39 -54.46 41.10
N LEU A 5 15.13 -53.52 40.47
CA LEU A 5 14.74 -52.14 40.25
C LEU A 5 13.95 -52.04 38.95
N THR A 6 12.67 -51.73 39.05
CA THR A 6 11.79 -51.42 37.94
C THR A 6 11.84 -49.91 37.68
N PHE A 7 12.33 -49.47 36.48
CA PHE A 7 12.24 -48.10 36.01
C PHE A 7 10.95 -47.88 35.23
N PRO A 8 10.17 -46.83 35.51
CA PRO A 8 9.03 -46.49 34.68
C PRO A 8 9.46 -45.74 33.44
N LEU A 9 9.12 -46.25 32.25
CA LEU A 9 9.22 -45.52 30.96
C LEU A 9 8.16 -44.41 30.94
N ALA A 10 8.59 -43.16 31.02
CA ALA A 10 7.74 -42.03 30.75
C ALA A 10 7.61 -41.82 29.23
N LEU A 11 6.42 -42.08 28.66
CA LEU A 11 6.07 -41.71 27.29
C LEU A 11 5.89 -40.20 27.20
N ILE A 12 6.84 -39.51 26.57
CA ILE A 12 6.72 -38.10 26.18
C ILE A 12 5.89 -38.06 24.89
N ALA A 13 4.61 -37.69 25.01
CA ALA A 13 3.75 -37.41 23.86
C ALA A 13 4.19 -36.06 23.22
N LEU A 14 4.87 -36.10 22.10
CA LEU A 14 5.11 -34.91 21.28
C LEU A 14 3.78 -34.43 20.68
N HIS A 15 3.23 -33.37 21.23
CA HIS A 15 2.15 -32.62 20.59
C HIS A 15 2.74 -31.81 19.44
N VAL A 16 2.66 -32.34 18.22
CA VAL A 16 2.89 -31.57 16.99
C VAL A 16 1.71 -30.61 16.85
N GLN A 17 1.88 -29.36 17.26
CA GLN A 17 0.94 -28.31 16.92
C GLN A 17 1.03 -28.10 15.40
N GLN A 18 0.04 -28.60 14.66
CA GLN A 18 -0.20 -28.22 13.29
C GLN A 18 -0.58 -26.73 13.29
N VAL A 19 0.38 -25.86 13.04
CA VAL A 19 0.10 -24.49 12.61
C VAL A 19 -0.64 -24.62 11.28
N ALA A 20 -1.96 -24.41 11.30
CA ALA A 20 -2.76 -24.33 10.10
C ALA A 20 -2.17 -23.22 9.22
N ALA A 21 -1.43 -23.60 8.20
CA ALA A 21 -1.02 -22.67 7.14
C ALA A 21 -2.33 -22.09 6.59
N ALA A 22 -2.53 -20.80 6.75
CA ALA A 22 -3.61 -20.09 6.08
C ALA A 22 -3.49 -20.42 4.60
N HIS A 23 -4.42 -21.18 4.07
CA HIS A 23 -4.43 -21.57 2.65
C HIS A 23 -4.52 -20.27 1.85
N ALA A 24 -3.40 -19.88 1.24
CA ALA A 24 -3.35 -18.85 0.24
C ALA A 24 -4.26 -19.33 -0.92
N GLN A 25 -5.34 -18.62 -1.16
CA GLN A 25 -6.29 -18.96 -2.23
C GLN A 25 -6.08 -18.00 -3.39
N ALA A 26 -5.92 -18.55 -4.61
CA ALA A 26 -5.85 -17.77 -5.84
C ALA A 26 -7.04 -16.81 -5.95
N CYS A 27 -6.80 -15.63 -6.51
CA CYS A 27 -7.87 -14.69 -6.76
C CYS A 27 -8.73 -15.16 -7.94
N ALA A 28 -10.04 -15.07 -7.79
CA ALA A 28 -11.02 -15.43 -8.81
C ALA A 28 -12.02 -14.27 -9.06
N PRO A 29 -12.59 -14.17 -10.26
CA PRO A 29 -13.67 -13.22 -10.52
C PRO A 29 -14.88 -13.49 -9.62
N ASP A 30 -15.48 -12.44 -9.07
CA ASP A 30 -16.76 -12.52 -8.39
C ASP A 30 -17.93 -12.26 -9.36
N GLN A 31 -19.16 -12.35 -8.84
CA GLN A 31 -20.39 -12.12 -9.61
C GLN A 31 -20.53 -10.68 -10.17
N HIS A 32 -19.71 -9.73 -9.71
CA HIS A 32 -19.68 -8.33 -10.15
C HIS A 32 -18.48 -8.02 -11.06
N GLY A 33 -17.73 -9.05 -11.50
CA GLY A 33 -16.57 -8.91 -12.39
C GLY A 33 -15.30 -8.37 -11.68
N GLY A 34 -15.31 -8.22 -10.35
CA GLY A 34 -14.13 -7.90 -9.56
C GLY A 34 -13.33 -9.15 -9.21
N LEU A 35 -12.02 -9.01 -8.94
CA LEU A 35 -11.21 -10.09 -8.41
C LEU A 35 -11.30 -10.14 -6.88
N VAL A 36 -11.59 -11.34 -6.34
CA VAL A 36 -11.60 -11.59 -4.90
C VAL A 36 -10.64 -12.75 -4.60
N CYS A 37 -9.81 -12.57 -3.57
CA CYS A 37 -8.83 -13.56 -3.12
C CYS A 37 -9.21 -14.04 -1.72
N GLY A 38 -9.23 -15.36 -1.51
CA GLY A 38 -9.61 -15.95 -0.23
C GLY A 38 -11.11 -15.93 0.05
N GLU A 39 -11.48 -16.40 1.24
CA GLU A 39 -12.87 -16.57 1.66
C GLU A 39 -13.09 -16.09 3.10
N GLY A 40 -14.35 -15.88 3.47
CA GLY A 40 -14.76 -15.49 4.82
C GLY A 40 -14.08 -14.20 5.28
N LYS A 41 -13.58 -14.18 6.52
CA LYS A 41 -12.90 -13.02 7.12
C LYS A 41 -11.57 -12.65 6.45
N ALA A 42 -10.94 -13.61 5.78
CA ALA A 42 -9.70 -13.39 5.05
C ALA A 42 -9.91 -12.88 3.62
N ALA A 43 -11.15 -12.84 3.14
CA ALA A 43 -11.45 -12.40 1.79
C ALA A 43 -10.97 -10.98 1.53
N MET A 44 -10.30 -10.78 0.39
CA MET A 44 -9.76 -9.51 -0.07
C MET A 44 -10.28 -9.20 -1.46
N ARG A 45 -10.68 -7.97 -1.70
CA ARG A 45 -11.09 -7.49 -3.03
C ARG A 45 -9.97 -6.68 -3.66
N VAL A 46 -9.59 -7.03 -4.88
CA VAL A 46 -8.64 -6.26 -5.68
C VAL A 46 -9.25 -4.90 -6.01
N VAL A 47 -8.45 -3.85 -5.82
CA VAL A 47 -8.83 -2.49 -6.19
C VAL A 47 -8.67 -2.33 -7.71
N ALA A 48 -9.72 -1.84 -8.36
CA ALA A 48 -9.69 -1.60 -9.80
C ALA A 48 -8.49 -0.71 -10.19
N ASP A 49 -7.94 -0.95 -11.39
CA ASP A 49 -6.84 -0.18 -11.99
C ASP A 49 -5.51 -0.19 -11.22
N THR A 50 -5.38 -1.07 -10.21
CA THR A 50 -4.13 -1.20 -9.44
C THR A 50 -3.31 -2.43 -9.81
N THR A 51 -3.76 -3.22 -10.76
CA THR A 51 -3.05 -4.44 -11.19
C THR A 51 -1.75 -4.10 -11.93
N SER A 52 -0.68 -4.83 -11.59
CA SER A 52 0.62 -4.67 -12.23
C SER A 52 0.60 -5.02 -13.72
N PRO A 53 1.54 -4.50 -14.55
CA PRO A 53 1.66 -4.88 -15.96
C PRO A 53 1.77 -6.39 -16.20
N SER A 54 2.47 -7.11 -15.33
CA SER A 54 2.60 -8.58 -15.38
C SER A 54 1.35 -9.34 -14.93
N LYS A 55 0.34 -8.65 -14.38
CA LYS A 55 -0.87 -9.22 -13.75
C LYS A 55 -0.60 -10.14 -12.53
N ASN A 56 0.61 -10.08 -11.99
CA ASN A 56 1.01 -10.91 -10.84
C ASN A 56 0.70 -10.27 -9.49
N TYR A 57 0.55 -8.93 -9.45
CA TYR A 57 0.39 -8.17 -8.22
C TYR A 57 -0.71 -7.12 -8.38
N ALA A 58 -1.34 -6.76 -7.25
CA ALA A 58 -2.33 -5.70 -7.21
C ALA A 58 -2.42 -5.10 -5.80
N PHE A 59 -3.10 -3.97 -5.67
CA PHE A 59 -3.62 -3.54 -4.38
C PHE A 59 -4.98 -4.19 -4.14
N ALA A 60 -5.26 -4.49 -2.89
CA ALA A 60 -6.52 -5.05 -2.44
C ALA A 60 -6.95 -4.38 -1.14
N TRP A 61 -8.21 -4.52 -0.79
CA TRP A 61 -8.73 -4.14 0.52
C TRP A 61 -9.53 -5.28 1.14
N ARG A 62 -9.62 -5.29 2.46
CA ARG A 62 -10.52 -6.13 3.25
C ARG A 62 -11.08 -5.36 4.43
N GLY A 63 -12.23 -5.76 4.94
CA GLY A 63 -12.74 -5.31 6.22
C GLY A 63 -12.38 -6.28 7.34
N GLU A 64 -12.58 -5.90 8.59
CA GLU A 64 -12.35 -6.73 9.78
C GLU A 64 -13.18 -8.03 9.75
N GLN A 65 -14.38 -7.99 9.19
CA GLN A 65 -15.30 -9.13 9.05
C GLN A 65 -15.25 -9.77 7.64
N GLY A 66 -14.26 -9.42 6.83
CA GLY A 66 -14.15 -9.82 5.43
C GLY A 66 -14.86 -8.82 4.51
N LEU A 67 -15.26 -9.32 3.33
CA LEU A 67 -16.00 -8.53 2.34
C LEU A 67 -17.48 -8.61 2.65
N SER A 68 -18.02 -7.68 3.44
CA SER A 68 -19.45 -7.63 3.68
C SER A 68 -20.17 -6.98 2.50
N VAL A 69 -21.24 -7.63 2.04
CA VAL A 69 -22.12 -7.10 1.00
C VAL A 69 -23.23 -6.31 1.70
N GLY A 70 -23.34 -5.02 1.43
CA GLY A 70 -24.46 -4.19 1.90
C GLY A 70 -24.15 -3.24 3.06
N ASP A 71 -22.94 -3.22 3.58
CA ASP A 71 -22.56 -2.26 4.60
C ASP A 71 -21.96 -1.00 3.95
N PRO A 72 -22.45 0.22 4.29
CA PRO A 72 -21.98 1.46 3.66
C PRO A 72 -20.50 1.77 3.95
N ARG A 73 -19.95 1.21 5.02
CA ARG A 73 -18.52 1.28 5.35
C ARG A 73 -18.12 0.05 6.16
N PRO A 74 -17.32 -0.87 5.61
CA PRO A 74 -16.80 -1.99 6.39
C PRO A 74 -15.96 -1.48 7.57
N PRO A 75 -16.14 -2.01 8.79
CA PRO A 75 -15.26 -1.68 9.91
C PRO A 75 -13.85 -2.23 9.67
N GLY A 76 -12.82 -1.53 10.19
CA GLY A 76 -11.44 -1.99 10.16
C GLY A 76 -10.89 -2.26 8.77
N VAL A 77 -11.16 -1.33 7.81
CA VAL A 77 -10.61 -1.46 6.44
C VAL A 77 -9.09 -1.47 6.47
N GLU A 78 -8.51 -2.48 5.82
CA GLU A 78 -7.08 -2.57 5.54
C GLU A 78 -6.82 -2.57 4.04
N ASN A 79 -5.85 -1.77 3.61
CA ASN A 79 -5.34 -1.79 2.24
C ASN A 79 -4.05 -2.60 2.18
N LEU A 80 -3.88 -3.41 1.14
CA LEU A 80 -2.87 -4.46 1.06
C LEU A 80 -2.24 -4.47 -0.34
N LEU A 81 -0.93 -4.74 -0.40
CA LEU A 81 -0.24 -5.18 -1.62
C LEU A 81 -0.23 -6.71 -1.62
N ILE A 82 -0.77 -7.32 -2.66
CA ILE A 82 -0.93 -8.78 -2.74
C ILE A 82 -0.32 -9.36 -4.00
N ARG A 83 -0.04 -10.67 -3.95
CA ARG A 83 0.22 -11.50 -5.13
C ARG A 83 -1.08 -12.19 -5.56
N ILE A 84 -1.45 -12.05 -6.83
CA ILE A 84 -2.75 -12.51 -7.34
C ILE A 84 -2.86 -14.04 -7.43
N SER A 85 -1.74 -14.71 -7.75
CA SER A 85 -1.74 -16.16 -8.00
C SER A 85 -2.13 -17.01 -6.78
N ASP A 86 -1.90 -16.49 -5.56
CA ASP A 86 -2.15 -17.20 -4.32
C ASP A 86 -2.76 -16.33 -3.21
N GLY A 87 -3.08 -15.07 -3.49
CA GLY A 87 -3.63 -14.14 -2.50
C GLY A 87 -2.66 -13.76 -1.38
N ALA A 88 -1.36 -14.06 -1.52
CA ALA A 88 -0.38 -13.76 -0.48
C ALA A 88 -0.24 -12.25 -0.27
N VAL A 89 -0.36 -11.80 0.99
CA VAL A 89 -0.13 -10.41 1.38
C VAL A 89 1.37 -10.15 1.47
N LEU A 90 1.87 -9.23 0.62
CA LEU A 90 3.28 -8.85 0.55
C LEU A 90 3.61 -7.68 1.46
N SER A 91 2.64 -6.78 1.68
CA SER A 91 2.76 -5.64 2.58
C SER A 91 1.39 -5.05 2.92
N LYS A 92 1.29 -4.40 4.08
CA LYS A 92 0.19 -3.52 4.42
C LYS A 92 0.45 -2.14 3.82
N LEU A 93 -0.57 -1.57 3.19
CA LEU A 93 -0.60 -0.22 2.62
C LEU A 93 -1.18 0.78 3.64
N GLY A 94 -1.12 2.06 3.31
CA GLY A 94 -1.82 3.09 4.09
C GLY A 94 -3.24 3.36 3.59
N GLY A 95 -3.90 4.30 4.29
CA GLY A 95 -5.26 4.73 3.98
C GLY A 95 -6.35 3.72 4.35
N GLU A 96 -7.59 4.07 4.01
CA GLU A 96 -8.79 3.27 4.31
C GLU A 96 -9.71 3.21 3.08
N TYR A 97 -9.14 2.95 1.90
CA TYR A 97 -9.91 2.84 0.67
C TYR A 97 -10.68 1.52 0.63
N TRP A 98 -11.96 1.57 0.23
CA TRP A 98 -12.79 0.41 -0.08
C TRP A 98 -13.74 0.73 -1.23
N ALA A 99 -14.17 -0.30 -1.97
CA ALA A 99 -15.18 -0.19 -3.01
C ALA A 99 -15.91 -1.53 -3.19
N THR A 100 -17.24 -1.49 -3.33
CA THR A 100 -18.09 -2.65 -3.61
C THR A 100 -19.21 -2.23 -4.55
N GLY A 101 -19.20 -2.74 -5.78
CA GLY A 101 -20.11 -2.28 -6.81
C GLY A 101 -19.98 -0.77 -7.07
N GLU A 102 -21.09 -0.03 -6.98
CA GLU A 102 -21.11 1.42 -7.11
C GLU A 102 -20.71 2.17 -5.83
N MET A 103 -20.72 1.48 -4.69
CA MET A 103 -20.35 2.07 -3.41
C MET A 103 -18.82 2.08 -3.24
N ARG A 104 -18.30 3.18 -2.76
CA ARG A 104 -16.88 3.36 -2.46
C ARG A 104 -16.65 4.32 -1.32
N ALA A 105 -15.47 4.24 -0.74
CA ALA A 105 -15.00 5.21 0.24
C ALA A 105 -15.12 6.63 -0.32
N ASN A 106 -15.89 7.47 0.36
CA ASN A 106 -16.11 8.85 -0.08
C ASN A 106 -14.82 9.66 0.09
N ARG A 107 -14.32 10.24 -1.01
CA ARG A 107 -13.13 11.10 -1.04
C ARG A 107 -11.83 10.41 -0.63
N TYR A 108 -11.79 9.09 -0.71
CA TYR A 108 -10.56 8.31 -0.59
C TYR A 108 -10.16 7.78 -1.97
N GLU A 109 -8.88 7.75 -2.21
CA GLU A 109 -8.27 7.22 -3.43
C GLU A 109 -7.14 6.28 -3.05
N LEU A 110 -6.99 5.19 -3.77
CA LEU A 110 -5.84 4.29 -3.66
C LEU A 110 -5.32 4.02 -5.08
N ILE A 111 -4.16 4.55 -5.38
CA ILE A 111 -3.56 4.56 -6.72
C ILE A 111 -2.25 3.78 -6.71
N ALA A 112 -2.04 2.99 -7.75
CA ALA A 112 -0.80 2.27 -8.02
C ALA A 112 -0.10 2.83 -9.26
N ALA A 113 1.19 3.17 -9.15
CA ALA A 113 2.04 3.41 -10.32
C ALA A 113 3.17 2.39 -10.35
N TRP A 114 3.08 1.45 -11.27
CA TRP A 114 4.00 0.33 -11.41
C TRP A 114 5.22 0.68 -12.24
N SER A 115 6.37 0.08 -11.89
CA SER A 115 7.49 -0.03 -12.83
C SER A 115 7.11 -0.98 -13.98
N PRO A 116 7.67 -0.79 -15.20
CA PRO A 116 7.34 -1.63 -16.35
C PRO A 116 7.60 -3.14 -16.13
N ASP A 117 8.58 -3.48 -15.30
CA ASP A 117 8.94 -4.86 -14.93
C ASP A 117 8.05 -5.44 -13.81
N SER A 118 7.10 -4.65 -13.29
CA SER A 118 6.24 -5.02 -12.15
C SER A 118 7.00 -5.34 -10.86
N GLY A 119 8.29 -5.07 -10.82
CA GLY A 119 9.13 -5.35 -9.64
C GLY A 119 9.03 -4.28 -8.56
N SER A 120 8.39 -3.15 -8.86
CA SER A 120 8.22 -2.05 -7.92
C SER A 120 6.90 -1.32 -8.16
N VAL A 121 6.37 -0.72 -7.10
CA VAL A 121 5.14 0.07 -7.19
C VAL A 121 5.19 1.28 -6.26
N ILE A 122 4.57 2.37 -6.69
CA ILE A 122 4.24 3.53 -5.87
C ILE A 122 2.81 3.39 -5.39
N GLU A 123 2.62 3.55 -4.10
CA GLU A 123 1.33 3.72 -3.45
C GLU A 123 1.06 5.20 -3.25
N VAL A 124 -0.15 5.64 -3.62
CA VAL A 124 -0.74 6.89 -3.18
C VAL A 124 -2.08 6.56 -2.56
N ALA A 125 -2.21 6.79 -1.26
CA ALA A 125 -3.48 6.72 -0.56
C ALA A 125 -3.87 8.15 -0.14
N ASN A 126 -4.85 8.73 -0.82
CA ASN A 126 -5.35 10.06 -0.53
C ASN A 126 -6.65 9.98 0.28
N SER A 127 -6.78 10.84 1.26
CA SER A 127 -8.05 11.26 1.85
C SER A 127 -8.52 12.58 1.21
N ARG A 128 -9.53 13.20 1.78
CA ARG A 128 -10.12 14.42 1.21
C ARG A 128 -9.10 15.55 0.98
N TRP A 129 -8.19 15.75 1.92
CA TRP A 129 -7.31 16.91 1.95
C TRP A 129 -5.83 16.56 1.98
N ASP A 130 -5.50 15.30 2.26
CA ASP A 130 -4.15 14.86 2.54
C ASP A 130 -3.83 13.55 1.83
N SER A 131 -2.54 13.25 1.63
CA SER A 131 -2.09 11.90 1.32
C SER A 131 -1.81 11.17 2.64
N ASP A 132 -2.68 10.25 3.02
CA ASP A 132 -2.50 9.44 4.24
C ASP A 132 -1.26 8.54 4.11
N SER A 133 -0.95 8.11 2.88
CA SER A 133 0.28 7.41 2.54
C SER A 133 0.78 7.81 1.15
N PHE A 134 2.10 7.93 1.03
CA PHE A 134 2.81 8.02 -0.23
C PHE A 134 4.11 7.25 -0.08
N ALA A 135 4.18 6.07 -0.68
CA ALA A 135 5.27 5.13 -0.46
C ALA A 135 5.69 4.39 -1.74
N TYR A 136 6.95 3.95 -1.76
CA TYR A 136 7.51 3.04 -2.76
C TYR A 136 7.65 1.66 -2.14
N TYR A 137 7.32 0.63 -2.91
CA TYR A 137 7.55 -0.76 -2.54
C TYR A 137 8.42 -1.46 -3.58
N ARG A 138 9.43 -2.20 -3.10
CA ARG A 138 10.21 -3.16 -3.90
C ARG A 138 9.76 -4.56 -3.58
N ILE A 139 9.27 -5.30 -4.57
CA ILE A 139 8.83 -6.68 -4.39
C ILE A 139 10.04 -7.60 -4.34
N GLY A 140 10.12 -8.41 -3.30
CA GLY A 140 11.19 -9.38 -3.03
C GLY A 140 10.65 -10.77 -2.72
N GLY A 141 9.91 -11.39 -3.66
CA GLY A 141 9.36 -12.74 -3.46
C GLY A 141 8.18 -12.78 -2.50
N ALA A 142 8.41 -13.13 -1.24
CA ALA A 142 7.35 -13.30 -0.23
C ALA A 142 6.93 -12.00 0.48
N THR A 143 7.71 -10.93 0.35
CA THR A 143 7.46 -9.64 1.02
C THR A 143 7.79 -8.48 0.09
N ALA A 144 7.39 -7.28 0.48
CA ALA A 144 7.82 -6.06 -0.19
C ALA A 144 8.53 -5.12 0.79
N ALA A 145 9.68 -4.58 0.38
CA ALA A 145 10.40 -3.57 1.14
C ALA A 145 9.80 -2.19 0.90
N LYS A 146 9.38 -1.52 1.96
CA LYS A 146 8.72 -0.20 1.93
C LYS A 146 9.74 0.93 2.12
N LEU A 147 9.54 2.04 1.40
CA LEU A 147 10.19 3.32 1.60
C LEU A 147 9.13 4.42 1.66
N ASP A 148 9.08 5.16 2.75
CA ASP A 148 8.19 6.29 2.92
C ASP A 148 8.69 7.49 2.09
N LEU A 149 7.96 7.81 1.04
CA LEU A 149 8.26 8.95 0.16
C LEU A 149 7.64 10.25 0.69
N ARG A 150 6.55 10.17 1.46
CA ARG A 150 5.95 11.35 2.08
C ARG A 150 6.94 12.00 3.05
N ALA A 151 7.54 11.21 3.93
CA ALA A 151 8.55 11.68 4.88
C ALA A 151 9.78 12.32 4.20
N LEU A 152 10.09 11.90 2.95
CA LEU A 152 11.16 12.50 2.16
C LEU A 152 10.76 13.84 1.51
N VAL A 153 9.54 13.94 1.00
CA VAL A 153 9.12 15.04 0.08
C VAL A 153 8.47 16.18 0.81
N GLU A 154 7.56 15.90 1.75
CA GLU A 154 6.77 16.92 2.45
C GLU A 154 7.63 17.95 3.19
N PRO A 155 8.70 17.59 3.91
CA PRO A 155 9.58 18.58 4.56
C PRO A 155 10.29 19.48 3.54
N VAL A 156 10.72 18.95 2.40
CA VAL A 156 11.40 19.72 1.34
C VAL A 156 10.45 20.73 0.70
N MET A 157 9.18 20.35 0.49
CA MET A 157 8.14 21.26 -0.01
C MET A 157 7.82 22.35 1.04
N THR A 158 7.59 21.94 2.28
CA THR A 158 7.25 22.84 3.39
C THR A 158 8.35 23.88 3.63
N ALA A 159 9.62 23.49 3.52
CA ALA A 159 10.75 24.42 3.67
C ALA A 159 10.75 25.56 2.64
N ARG A 160 10.09 25.40 1.50
CA ARG A 160 9.94 26.42 0.44
C ARG A 160 8.85 27.47 0.74
N LEU A 161 8.00 27.20 1.72
CA LEU A 161 6.98 28.15 2.15
C LEU A 161 7.59 29.23 3.07
N PRO A 162 7.01 30.44 3.07
CA PRO A 162 7.34 31.44 4.08
C PRO A 162 7.17 30.86 5.50
N PRO A 163 8.02 31.23 6.47
CA PRO A 163 7.99 30.64 7.82
C PRO A 163 6.59 30.62 8.48
N ARG A 164 5.83 31.71 8.30
CA ARG A 164 4.44 31.83 8.82
C ARG A 164 3.44 30.80 8.24
N ASN A 165 3.77 30.18 7.10
CA ASN A 165 2.91 29.25 6.38
C ASN A 165 3.38 27.80 6.48
N ARG A 166 4.38 27.49 7.35
CA ARG A 166 4.95 26.14 7.45
C ARG A 166 4.20 25.20 8.39
N GLN A 167 3.22 25.72 9.13
CA GLN A 167 2.44 24.92 10.08
C GLN A 167 1.02 24.67 9.58
N GLY A 168 0.49 23.47 9.85
CA GLY A 168 -0.88 23.09 9.53
C GLY A 168 -1.15 22.91 8.04
N ASN A 169 -0.11 22.65 7.23
CA ASN A 169 -0.27 22.34 5.82
C ASN A 169 -0.77 20.92 5.61
N SER A 170 -1.53 20.71 4.53
CA SER A 170 -1.84 19.39 4.03
C SER A 170 -0.99 19.09 2.80
N PHE A 171 -0.37 17.92 2.78
CA PHE A 171 0.39 17.40 1.64
C PHE A 171 -0.48 16.44 0.85
N ARG A 172 -0.65 16.66 -0.45
CA ARG A 172 -1.42 15.76 -1.31
C ARG A 172 -0.71 15.50 -2.63
N VAL A 173 -0.57 14.24 -2.99
CA VAL A 173 -0.17 13.85 -4.35
C VAL A 173 -1.36 14.03 -5.28
N ARG A 174 -1.14 14.69 -6.43
CA ARG A 174 -2.16 14.95 -7.45
C ARG A 174 -2.37 13.69 -8.28
N THR A 175 -3.53 13.08 -8.17
CA THR A 175 -3.92 11.85 -8.91
C THR A 175 -4.59 12.17 -10.24
N ASP A 176 -4.97 13.41 -10.46
CA ASP A 176 -5.43 13.97 -11.74
C ASP A 176 -4.27 14.39 -12.67
N GLN A 177 -3.03 14.21 -12.22
CA GLN A 177 -1.80 14.46 -12.98
C GLN A 177 -1.00 13.17 -13.16
N PRO A 178 -0.15 13.06 -14.21
CA PRO A 178 0.66 11.88 -14.43
C PRO A 178 1.55 11.54 -13.22
N LEU A 179 1.44 10.29 -12.76
CA LEU A 179 2.31 9.65 -11.78
C LEU A 179 3.03 8.50 -12.48
N THR A 180 4.34 8.58 -12.64
CA THR A 180 5.09 7.59 -13.43
C THR A 180 6.35 7.11 -12.71
N LEU A 181 6.57 5.80 -12.73
CA LEU A 181 7.79 5.13 -12.28
C LEU A 181 8.43 4.40 -13.45
N ASP A 182 9.63 4.81 -13.88
CA ASP A 182 10.32 4.15 -14.99
C ASP A 182 11.22 2.98 -14.52
N ALA A 183 11.71 2.19 -15.48
CA ALA A 183 12.58 1.04 -15.23
C ALA A 183 13.92 1.40 -14.55
N ARG A 184 14.32 2.67 -14.55
CA ARG A 184 15.52 3.17 -13.89
C ARG A 184 15.28 3.67 -12.47
N GLY A 185 14.05 3.50 -11.95
CA GLY A 185 13.64 3.99 -10.63
C GLY A 185 13.41 5.51 -10.59
N ARG A 186 13.20 6.18 -11.74
CA ARG A 186 12.84 7.59 -11.74
C ARG A 186 11.33 7.72 -11.57
N LEU A 187 10.94 8.32 -10.48
CA LEU A 187 9.57 8.67 -10.15
C LEU A 187 9.32 10.14 -10.50
N ARG A 188 8.25 10.41 -11.25
CA ARG A 188 7.77 11.77 -11.55
C ARG A 188 6.32 11.88 -11.16
N PHE A 189 5.99 12.99 -10.51
CA PHE A 189 4.63 13.26 -10.05
C PHE A 189 4.44 14.75 -9.76
N THR A 190 3.19 15.14 -9.56
CA THR A 190 2.81 16.44 -9.03
C THR A 190 2.27 16.27 -7.62
N ALA A 191 2.70 17.11 -6.69
CA ALA A 191 2.14 17.19 -5.35
C ALA A 191 1.81 18.63 -5.00
N MET A 192 0.82 18.82 -4.15
CA MET A 192 0.41 20.13 -3.64
C MET A 192 0.62 20.24 -2.13
N LEU A 193 0.90 21.46 -1.68
CA LEU A 193 0.73 21.89 -0.30
C LEU A 193 -0.46 22.83 -0.25
N TYR A 194 -1.47 22.48 0.52
CA TYR A 194 -2.57 23.37 0.87
C TYR A 194 -2.22 24.13 2.15
N VAL A 195 -2.31 25.45 2.09
CA VAL A 195 -2.00 26.36 3.21
C VAL A 195 -3.32 26.96 3.71
N PRO A 196 -3.90 26.47 4.81
CA PRO A 196 -5.24 26.87 5.25
C PRO A 196 -5.37 28.36 5.55
N LYS A 197 -4.34 28.97 6.15
CA LYS A 197 -4.36 30.40 6.52
C LYS A 197 -4.34 31.38 5.34
N GLY A 198 -4.03 30.90 4.14
CA GLY A 198 -3.98 31.73 2.94
C GLY A 198 -4.94 31.25 1.86
N GLU A 199 -5.69 30.14 2.14
CA GLU A 199 -6.54 29.45 1.16
C GLU A 199 -5.83 29.22 -0.17
N THR A 200 -4.52 28.99 -0.13
CA THR A 200 -3.69 28.85 -1.31
C THR A 200 -3.17 27.43 -1.45
N THR A 201 -3.15 26.96 -2.70
CA THR A 201 -2.46 25.73 -3.07
C THR A 201 -1.12 26.08 -3.73
N ASN A 202 -0.12 25.28 -3.45
CA ASN A 202 1.19 25.36 -4.10
C ASN A 202 1.50 24.01 -4.71
N ASP A 203 1.35 23.92 -6.00
CA ASP A 203 1.65 22.70 -6.76
C ASP A 203 3.12 22.65 -7.17
N TYR A 204 3.72 21.47 -7.05
CA TYR A 204 5.11 21.22 -7.44
C TYR A 204 5.19 19.98 -8.33
N LYS A 205 5.88 20.12 -9.48
CA LYS A 205 6.35 18.97 -10.27
C LYS A 205 7.65 18.47 -9.66
N ILE A 206 7.69 17.18 -9.30
CA ILE A 206 8.76 16.58 -8.52
C ILE A 206 9.32 15.38 -9.26
N GLN A 207 10.64 15.24 -9.24
CA GLN A 207 11.34 14.04 -9.66
C GLN A 207 12.16 13.49 -8.52
N ILE A 208 12.03 12.19 -8.29
CA ILE A 208 12.80 11.41 -7.33
C ILE A 208 13.55 10.31 -8.08
N ASN A 209 14.78 10.03 -7.69
CA ASN A 209 15.48 8.82 -8.07
C ASN A 209 15.45 7.84 -6.90
N VAL A 210 14.91 6.65 -7.13
CA VAL A 210 14.95 5.52 -6.21
C VAL A 210 16.12 4.61 -6.59
N ARG A 211 16.89 4.18 -5.61
CA ARG A 211 18.00 3.24 -5.75
C ARG A 211 17.79 2.04 -4.84
N ILE A 212 18.21 0.88 -5.28
CA ILE A 212 18.16 -0.35 -4.50
C ILE A 212 19.59 -0.78 -4.20
N ALA A 213 19.94 -0.92 -2.94
CA ALA A 213 21.23 -1.44 -2.49
C ALA A 213 20.99 -2.54 -1.44
N GLY A 214 21.49 -3.76 -1.67
CA GLY A 214 21.27 -4.89 -0.78
C GLY A 214 19.77 -5.19 -0.51
N GLY A 215 18.92 -5.03 -1.51
CA GLY A 215 17.47 -5.24 -1.40
C GLY A 215 16.70 -4.11 -0.67
N LYS A 216 17.39 -3.11 -0.14
CA LYS A 216 16.76 -1.97 0.56
C LYS A 216 16.62 -0.77 -0.37
N PRO A 217 15.40 -0.20 -0.53
CA PRO A 217 15.20 1.00 -1.30
C PRO A 217 15.66 2.25 -0.53
N SER A 218 16.25 3.17 -1.27
CA SER A 218 16.54 4.53 -0.82
C SER A 218 16.15 5.52 -1.92
N ALA A 219 15.91 6.77 -1.58
CA ALA A 219 15.48 7.76 -2.57
C ALA A 219 16.09 9.13 -2.32
N GLN A 220 16.20 9.92 -3.40
CA GLN A 220 16.65 11.28 -3.37
C GLN A 220 15.78 12.15 -4.27
N VAL A 221 15.36 13.31 -3.78
CA VAL A 221 14.70 14.34 -4.60
C VAL A 221 15.74 14.95 -5.52
N VAL A 222 15.54 14.81 -6.83
CA VAL A 222 16.46 15.31 -7.88
C VAL A 222 16.05 16.70 -8.34
N SER A 223 14.74 16.91 -8.50
CA SER A 223 14.21 18.21 -8.91
C SER A 223 12.84 18.46 -8.28
N MET A 224 12.57 19.73 -8.01
CA MET A 224 11.29 20.20 -7.53
C MET A 224 11.05 21.60 -8.07
N ARG A 225 10.02 21.77 -8.89
CA ARG A 225 9.68 23.06 -9.50
C ARG A 225 8.23 23.41 -9.21
N ARG A 226 7.99 24.62 -8.74
CA ARG A 226 6.62 25.12 -8.53
C ARG A 226 5.92 25.23 -9.90
N VAL A 227 4.69 24.78 -9.95
CA VAL A 227 3.79 24.99 -11.09
C VAL A 227 3.23 26.40 -10.94
N LYS A 228 3.29 27.20 -12.00
CA LYS A 228 2.59 28.49 -12.02
C LYS A 228 1.08 28.18 -12.11
N ALA A 229 0.28 28.89 -11.33
CA ALA A 229 -1.16 28.93 -11.56
C ALA A 229 -1.37 29.63 -12.91
N ASP A 230 -2.10 28.97 -13.81
CA ASP A 230 -2.56 29.59 -15.05
C ASP A 230 -3.66 30.62 -14.77
#